data_3041df63cc466b350089f38c55d0666d
#
_entry.id   3041df63cc466b350089f38c55d0666d
#
_cell.length_a   1.000
_cell.length_b   1.000
_cell.length_c   1.000
_cell.angle_alpha   90.00
_cell.angle_beta   90.00
_cell.angle_gamma   90.00
#
_symmetry.space_group_name_H-M   'P 1'
#
loop_
_entity.id
_entity.type
_entity.pdbx_description
1 polymer ?
#
loop_
_entity_poly.entity_id
_entity_poly.type
_entity_poly.pdbx_seq_one_letter_code
_entity_poly.pdbx_strand_id
1 'polypeptide(L)'
;MEAAVLCKGFLFDLDGTLVDSLPVVERSWRCWAKSYGVDPDAVLDFIHGKQAITTLRHFMPDKSEAEIQAEFLRLEHIEATDLDGIRALPGAIELLEHLEANAIPWAIVTSGSIPVAHARHRAAGLPTPEVFVTAEQVKHGKPQPDAYLLGAELLGLPPQMCLVVEDAQAGIQAGIAAGCLVAAVNVPAETPELLEVDFVLSTLDALRVEKLPDNQVNVTQNA
;
A
#
# COMPACT_ATOMS: atom_id res chain seq x y z
N MET A 1 -27.92 -7.45 -3.55
CA MET A 1 -27.53 -7.42 -2.11
C MET A 1 -26.22 -6.64 -2.10
N GLU A 2 -26.12 -5.63 -1.27
CA GLU A 2 -24.86 -4.94 -1.05
C GLU A 2 -23.83 -5.95 -0.52
N ALA A 3 -22.60 -5.92 -1.05
CA ALA A 3 -21.51 -6.74 -0.53
C ALA A 3 -21.25 -6.31 0.90
N ALA A 4 -21.19 -7.25 1.84
CA ALA A 4 -20.90 -7.00 3.23
C ALA A 4 -19.92 -8.05 3.74
N VAL A 5 -18.89 -7.64 4.46
CA VAL A 5 -17.93 -8.54 5.10
C VAL A 5 -17.79 -8.21 6.59
N LEU A 6 -17.40 -9.22 7.37
CA LEU A 6 -17.07 -9.06 8.79
C LEU A 6 -15.54 -9.20 8.96
N CYS A 7 -14.93 -8.20 9.58
CA CYS A 7 -13.52 -8.21 9.95
C CYS A 7 -13.32 -7.77 11.41
N LYS A 8 -12.07 -7.60 11.83
CA LYS A 8 -11.69 -7.06 13.15
C LYS A 8 -10.68 -5.92 13.07
N GLY A 9 -10.07 -5.73 11.90
CA GLY A 9 -9.11 -4.65 11.68
C GLY A 9 -8.74 -4.47 10.22
N PHE A 10 -7.97 -3.44 9.95
CA PHE A 10 -7.60 -3.01 8.59
C PHE A 10 -6.09 -3.00 8.40
N LEU A 11 -5.66 -3.37 7.21
CA LEU A 11 -4.27 -3.31 6.77
C LEU A 11 -4.22 -2.48 5.48
N PHE A 12 -3.82 -1.23 5.59
CA PHE A 12 -3.78 -0.31 4.46
C PHE A 12 -2.41 -0.31 3.78
N ASP A 13 -2.37 -0.43 2.48
CA ASP A 13 -1.23 0.09 1.73
C ASP A 13 -1.16 1.62 1.87
N LEU A 14 -0.03 2.22 1.51
CA LEU A 14 0.18 3.66 1.65
C LEU A 14 0.06 4.39 0.31
N ASP A 15 0.97 4.08 -0.62
CA ASP A 15 1.17 4.82 -1.87
C ASP A 15 0.13 4.41 -2.93
N GLY A 16 -0.77 5.32 -3.31
CA GLY A 16 -1.88 5.04 -4.23
C GLY A 16 -3.16 4.58 -3.51
N THR A 17 -3.06 4.22 -2.24
CA THR A 17 -4.20 3.79 -1.40
C THR A 17 -4.63 4.88 -0.42
N LEU A 18 -3.75 5.33 0.47
CA LEU A 18 -3.99 6.42 1.43
C LEU A 18 -3.39 7.75 0.96
N VAL A 19 -2.32 7.70 0.19
CA VAL A 19 -1.53 8.86 -0.25
C VAL A 19 -1.45 8.91 -1.75
N ASP A 20 -1.79 10.06 -2.33
CA ASP A 20 -1.45 10.40 -3.70
C ASP A 20 0.04 10.77 -3.77
N SER A 21 0.86 9.79 -4.12
CA SER A 21 2.30 9.92 -4.32
C SER A 21 2.70 9.84 -5.80
N LEU A 22 1.76 9.62 -6.70
CA LEU A 22 2.00 9.42 -8.12
C LEU A 22 2.86 10.51 -8.76
N PRO A 23 2.66 11.82 -8.48
CA PRO A 23 3.49 12.88 -9.06
C PRO A 23 4.97 12.76 -8.71
N VAL A 24 5.29 12.37 -7.48
CA VAL A 24 6.69 12.18 -7.02
C VAL A 24 7.28 10.91 -7.63
N VAL A 25 6.55 9.81 -7.54
CA VAL A 25 6.96 8.50 -8.08
C VAL A 25 7.28 8.61 -9.57
N GLU A 26 6.37 9.18 -10.35
CA GLU A 26 6.60 9.35 -11.79
C GLU A 26 7.81 10.24 -12.08
N ARG A 27 7.98 11.34 -11.35
CA ARG A 27 9.09 12.27 -11.53
C ARG A 27 10.43 11.61 -11.26
N SER A 28 10.57 10.95 -10.11
CA SER A 28 11.82 10.31 -9.69
C SER A 28 12.18 9.13 -10.58
N TRP A 29 11.23 8.24 -10.88
CA TRP A 29 11.49 7.06 -11.69
C TRP A 29 11.68 7.37 -13.18
N ARG A 30 10.97 8.34 -13.74
CA ARG A 30 11.26 8.81 -15.11
C ARG A 30 12.64 9.45 -15.22
N CYS A 31 13.07 10.21 -14.22
CA CYS A 31 14.41 10.78 -14.18
C CYS A 31 15.47 9.68 -14.07
N TRP A 32 15.24 8.69 -13.20
CA TRP A 32 16.11 7.55 -13.05
C TRP A 32 16.23 6.75 -14.36
N ALA A 33 15.13 6.36 -14.97
CA ALA A 33 15.08 5.58 -16.20
C ALA A 33 15.88 6.25 -17.34
N LYS A 34 15.67 7.55 -17.52
CA LYS A 34 16.42 8.34 -18.53
C LYS A 34 17.92 8.34 -18.28
N SER A 35 18.37 8.42 -17.03
CA SER A 35 19.79 8.43 -16.68
C SER A 35 20.48 7.08 -16.93
N TYR A 36 19.73 5.99 -16.96
CA TYR A 36 20.21 4.63 -17.25
C TYR A 36 19.88 4.14 -18.65
N GLY A 37 19.23 4.97 -19.48
CA GLY A 37 18.85 4.59 -20.85
C GLY A 37 17.78 3.49 -20.90
N VAL A 38 16.96 3.38 -19.84
CA VAL A 38 15.84 2.46 -19.74
C VAL A 38 14.56 3.18 -20.17
N ASP A 39 13.62 2.44 -20.78
CA ASP A 39 12.32 2.97 -21.12
C ASP A 39 11.53 3.39 -19.86
N PRO A 40 11.21 4.69 -19.69
CA PRO A 40 10.50 5.17 -18.52
C PRO A 40 9.11 4.57 -18.34
N ASP A 41 8.40 4.26 -19.44
CA ASP A 41 7.05 3.72 -19.34
C ASP A 41 7.10 2.25 -18.88
N ALA A 42 8.06 1.46 -19.37
CA ALA A 42 8.30 0.10 -18.88
C ALA A 42 8.66 0.07 -17.37
N VAL A 43 9.40 1.08 -16.89
CA VAL A 43 9.71 1.20 -15.46
C VAL A 43 8.43 1.50 -14.66
N LEU A 44 7.64 2.46 -15.10
CA LEU A 44 6.40 2.84 -14.40
C LEU A 44 5.38 1.69 -14.35
N ASP A 45 5.25 0.93 -15.42
CA ASP A 45 4.38 -0.26 -15.44
C ASP A 45 4.83 -1.34 -14.46
N PHE A 46 6.11 -1.37 -14.10
CA PHE A 46 6.67 -2.40 -13.24
C PHE A 46 6.64 -2.07 -11.75
N ILE A 47 6.79 -0.79 -11.36
CA ILE A 47 7.09 -0.40 -9.97
C ILE A 47 5.91 -0.53 -9.00
N HIS A 48 4.67 -0.46 -9.49
CA HIS A 48 3.49 -0.34 -8.62
C HIS A 48 3.37 -1.50 -7.62
N GLY A 49 3.25 -1.14 -6.35
CA GLY A 49 3.12 -2.06 -5.22
C GLY A 49 4.38 -2.84 -4.85
N LYS A 50 5.51 -2.65 -5.55
CA LYS A 50 6.77 -3.37 -5.31
C LYS A 50 7.79 -2.51 -4.57
N GLN A 51 8.74 -3.19 -3.90
CA GLN A 51 9.89 -2.52 -3.31
C GLN A 51 10.82 -1.94 -4.40
N ALA A 52 11.34 -0.73 -4.17
CA ALA A 52 12.26 -0.06 -5.12
C ALA A 52 13.50 -0.91 -5.45
N ILE A 53 14.07 -1.61 -4.47
CA ILE A 53 15.22 -2.49 -4.68
C ILE A 53 14.92 -3.64 -5.66
N THR A 54 13.69 -4.15 -5.66
CA THR A 54 13.24 -5.19 -6.61
C THR A 54 13.21 -4.65 -8.03
N THR A 55 12.74 -3.42 -8.21
CA THR A 55 12.73 -2.74 -9.50
C THR A 55 14.13 -2.48 -10.01
N LEU A 56 15.03 -1.98 -9.15
CA LEU A 56 16.42 -1.72 -9.52
C LEU A 56 17.14 -3.01 -9.97
N ARG A 57 16.96 -4.12 -9.23
CA ARG A 57 17.52 -5.42 -9.63
C ARG A 57 16.99 -5.90 -10.98
N HIS A 58 15.72 -5.65 -11.27
CA HIS A 58 15.11 -6.02 -12.55
C HIS A 58 15.69 -5.26 -13.73
N PHE A 59 15.84 -3.94 -13.60
CA PHE A 59 16.31 -3.08 -14.69
C PHE A 59 17.83 -2.87 -14.73
N MET A 60 18.56 -3.37 -13.74
CA MET A 60 20.04 -3.30 -13.65
C MET A 60 20.67 -4.71 -13.53
N PRO A 61 20.32 -5.68 -14.40
CA PRO A 61 20.73 -7.10 -14.22
C PRO A 61 22.26 -7.32 -14.30
N ASP A 62 22.97 -6.40 -14.97
CA ASP A 62 24.43 -6.48 -15.16
C ASP A 62 25.22 -5.75 -14.06
N LYS A 63 24.54 -5.16 -13.08
CA LYS A 63 25.15 -4.43 -11.97
C LYS A 63 25.37 -5.31 -10.76
N SER A 64 26.46 -5.03 -10.05
CA SER A 64 26.72 -5.68 -8.75
C SER A 64 25.69 -5.25 -7.70
N GLU A 65 25.47 -6.07 -6.70
CA GLU A 65 24.55 -5.74 -5.59
C GLU A 65 24.99 -4.44 -4.87
N ALA A 66 26.29 -4.16 -4.79
CA ALA A 66 26.80 -2.92 -4.20
C ALA A 66 26.40 -1.68 -5.03
N GLU A 67 26.43 -1.77 -6.36
CA GLU A 67 25.98 -0.68 -7.26
C GLU A 67 24.46 -0.49 -7.16
N ILE A 68 23.69 -1.59 -7.11
CA ILE A 68 22.24 -1.55 -6.94
C ILE A 68 21.88 -0.91 -5.60
N GLN A 69 22.56 -1.28 -4.52
CA GLN A 69 22.33 -0.71 -3.20
C GLN A 69 22.69 0.79 -3.14
N ALA A 70 23.77 1.21 -3.78
CA ALA A 70 24.14 2.62 -3.85
C ALA A 70 23.07 3.44 -4.61
N GLU A 71 22.55 2.89 -5.69
CA GLU A 71 21.49 3.52 -6.48
C GLU A 71 20.15 3.56 -5.72
N PHE A 72 19.83 2.50 -4.98
CA PHE A 72 18.67 2.46 -4.09
C PHE A 72 18.72 3.61 -3.06
N LEU A 73 19.84 3.78 -2.36
CA LEU A 73 19.99 4.85 -1.37
C LEU A 73 19.87 6.25 -2.00
N ARG A 74 20.38 6.43 -3.23
CA ARG A 74 20.25 7.69 -3.96
C ARG A 74 18.79 7.99 -4.29
N LEU A 75 18.07 7.02 -4.83
CA LEU A 75 16.66 7.15 -5.19
C LEU A 75 15.78 7.34 -3.95
N GLU A 76 16.02 6.57 -2.90
CA GLU A 76 15.35 6.69 -1.61
C GLU A 76 15.47 8.11 -1.04
N HIS A 77 16.67 8.69 -1.09
CA HIS A 77 16.89 10.07 -0.63
C HIS A 77 16.06 11.08 -1.45
N ILE A 78 16.00 10.91 -2.77
CA ILE A 78 15.19 11.76 -3.65
C ILE A 78 13.70 11.64 -3.27
N GLU A 79 13.19 10.43 -3.19
CA GLU A 79 11.77 10.19 -2.91
C GLU A 79 11.35 10.57 -1.48
N ALA A 80 12.28 10.54 -0.51
CA ALA A 80 12.02 10.98 0.86
C ALA A 80 12.07 12.51 1.03
N THR A 81 12.70 13.23 0.11
CA THR A 81 12.89 14.69 0.19
C THR A 81 12.05 15.49 -0.82
N ASP A 82 11.72 14.90 -1.96
CA ASP A 82 10.76 15.49 -2.91
C ASP A 82 9.34 15.10 -2.49
N LEU A 83 8.64 16.04 -1.86
CA LEU A 83 7.28 15.85 -1.35
C LEU A 83 6.26 16.74 -2.08
N ASP A 84 6.66 17.36 -3.18
CA ASP A 84 5.81 18.24 -3.95
C ASP A 84 4.67 17.49 -4.65
N GLY A 85 3.43 17.80 -4.25
CA GLY A 85 2.22 17.13 -4.72
C GLY A 85 1.76 15.94 -3.85
N ILE A 86 2.50 15.57 -2.79
CA ILE A 86 2.03 14.56 -1.84
C ILE A 86 0.81 15.10 -1.06
N ARG A 87 -0.25 14.29 -1.02
CA ARG A 87 -1.49 14.59 -0.29
C ARG A 87 -2.23 13.31 0.07
N ALA A 88 -3.15 13.38 1.03
CA ALA A 88 -4.08 12.30 1.29
C ALA A 88 -5.03 12.08 0.10
N LEU A 89 -5.34 10.82 -0.20
CA LEU A 89 -6.39 10.47 -1.16
C LEU A 89 -7.79 10.72 -0.57
N PRO A 90 -8.82 10.92 -1.42
CA PRO A 90 -10.18 11.16 -0.97
C PRO A 90 -10.68 10.06 0.00
N GLY A 91 -11.22 10.47 1.14
CA GLY A 91 -11.74 9.59 2.18
C GLY A 91 -10.70 8.98 3.11
N ALA A 92 -9.39 9.15 2.86
CA ALA A 92 -8.34 8.50 3.66
C ALA A 92 -8.31 9.02 5.10
N ILE A 93 -8.28 10.34 5.29
CA ILE A 93 -8.23 10.93 6.64
C ILE A 93 -9.50 10.60 7.41
N GLU A 94 -10.67 10.82 6.81
CA GLU A 94 -11.97 10.60 7.41
C GLU A 94 -12.16 9.13 7.83
N LEU A 95 -11.72 8.19 6.99
CA LEU A 95 -11.79 6.76 7.31
C LEU A 95 -10.89 6.42 8.49
N LEU A 96 -9.62 6.87 8.49
CA LEU A 96 -8.67 6.59 9.56
C LEU A 96 -9.13 7.20 10.90
N GLU A 97 -9.59 8.45 10.89
CA GLU A 97 -10.16 9.11 12.07
C GLU A 97 -11.40 8.36 12.59
N HIS A 98 -12.26 7.86 11.70
CA HIS A 98 -13.41 7.04 12.08
C HIS A 98 -12.97 5.72 12.76
N LEU A 99 -11.93 5.06 12.23
CA LEU A 99 -11.39 3.84 12.85
C LEU A 99 -10.83 4.13 14.26
N GLU A 100 -10.06 5.20 14.41
CA GLU A 100 -9.53 5.63 15.72
C GLU A 100 -10.64 5.95 16.71
N ALA A 101 -11.62 6.76 16.32
CA ALA A 101 -12.75 7.17 17.18
C ALA A 101 -13.56 5.99 17.69
N ASN A 102 -13.60 4.88 16.94
CA ASN A 102 -14.31 3.66 17.30
C ASN A 102 -13.40 2.57 17.88
N ALA A 103 -12.11 2.87 18.12
CA ALA A 103 -11.11 1.90 18.58
C ALA A 103 -11.13 0.62 17.72
N ILE A 104 -11.13 0.77 16.40
CA ILE A 104 -10.98 -0.31 15.41
C ILE A 104 -9.50 -0.42 15.06
N PRO A 105 -8.86 -1.59 15.25
CA PRO A 105 -7.43 -1.76 14.93
C PRO A 105 -7.13 -1.53 13.45
N TRP A 106 -6.04 -0.81 13.16
CA TRP A 106 -5.56 -0.62 11.80
C TRP A 106 -4.05 -0.44 11.74
N ALA A 107 -3.46 -0.76 10.60
CA ALA A 107 -2.04 -0.65 10.33
C ALA A 107 -1.79 -0.06 8.94
N ILE A 108 -0.64 0.58 8.75
CA ILE A 108 -0.06 0.85 7.43
C ILE A 108 0.92 -0.28 7.10
N VAL A 109 0.82 -0.84 5.89
CA VAL A 109 1.64 -1.95 5.40
C VAL A 109 2.11 -1.63 3.99
N THR A 110 3.29 -1.02 3.88
CA THR A 110 3.82 -0.49 2.62
C THR A 110 5.06 -1.22 2.12
N SER A 111 5.27 -1.19 0.80
CA SER A 111 6.52 -1.59 0.15
C SER A 111 7.59 -0.48 0.16
N GLY A 112 7.25 0.70 0.65
CA GLY A 112 8.18 1.82 0.83
C GLY A 112 9.18 1.58 1.94
N SER A 113 10.38 2.15 1.81
CA SER A 113 11.38 2.17 2.87
C SER A 113 10.97 3.14 4.00
N ILE A 114 11.56 2.97 5.18
CA ILE A 114 11.30 3.82 6.35
C ILE A 114 11.37 5.31 6.02
N PRO A 115 12.45 5.86 5.40
CA PRO A 115 12.53 7.28 5.11
C PRO A 115 11.41 7.77 4.18
N VAL A 116 11.12 7.02 3.13
CA VAL A 116 10.11 7.38 2.11
C VAL A 116 8.71 7.31 2.69
N ALA A 117 8.35 6.17 3.31
CA ALA A 117 7.02 5.94 3.84
C ALA A 117 6.64 6.96 4.92
N HIS A 118 7.54 7.22 5.88
CA HIS A 118 7.27 8.19 6.93
C HIS A 118 7.25 9.64 6.42
N ALA A 119 8.06 9.99 5.41
CA ALA A 119 8.01 11.31 4.80
C ALA A 119 6.66 11.55 4.11
N ARG A 120 6.19 10.61 3.31
CA ARG A 120 4.89 10.66 2.61
C ARG A 120 3.72 10.68 3.58
N HIS A 121 3.72 9.80 4.58
CA HIS A 121 2.71 9.77 5.64
C HIS A 121 2.55 11.14 6.32
N ARG A 122 3.67 11.74 6.77
CA ARG A 122 3.64 13.08 7.40
C ARG A 122 3.20 14.18 6.45
N ALA A 123 3.67 14.15 5.19
CA ALA A 123 3.31 15.16 4.19
C ALA A 123 1.82 15.13 3.85
N ALA A 124 1.21 13.94 3.84
CA ALA A 124 -0.22 13.75 3.62
C ALA A 124 -1.09 14.10 4.84
N GLY A 125 -0.50 14.33 6.02
CA GLY A 125 -1.23 14.68 7.24
C GLY A 125 -2.12 13.56 7.79
N LEU A 126 -1.76 12.30 7.52
CA LEU A 126 -2.54 11.15 8.00
C LEU A 126 -2.40 10.96 9.53
N PRO A 127 -3.42 10.42 10.21
CA PRO A 127 -3.31 9.90 11.57
C PRO A 127 -2.16 8.92 11.72
N THR A 128 -1.53 8.88 12.90
CA THR A 128 -0.37 8.01 13.12
C THR A 128 -0.82 6.62 13.59
N PRO A 129 -0.55 5.54 12.83
CA PRO A 129 -0.93 4.19 13.24
C PRO A 129 -0.08 3.68 14.40
N GLU A 130 -0.62 2.75 15.20
CA GLU A 130 0.17 1.99 16.18
C GLU A 130 1.13 1.01 15.49
N VAL A 131 0.73 0.47 14.34
CA VAL A 131 1.51 -0.48 13.55
C VAL A 131 1.81 0.09 12.18
N PHE A 132 3.10 0.22 11.86
CA PHE A 132 3.61 0.70 10.57
C PHE A 132 4.63 -0.31 10.04
N VAL A 133 4.26 -1.12 9.05
CA VAL A 133 5.13 -2.10 8.40
C VAL A 133 5.73 -1.49 7.14
N THR A 134 7.06 -1.54 7.03
CA THR A 134 7.84 -1.02 5.89
C THR A 134 8.68 -2.12 5.24
N ALA A 135 9.33 -1.81 4.13
CA ALA A 135 10.11 -2.76 3.35
C ALA A 135 11.19 -3.49 4.15
N GLU A 136 11.82 -2.82 5.12
CA GLU A 136 12.94 -3.36 5.91
C GLU A 136 12.52 -4.44 6.90
N GLN A 137 11.24 -4.52 7.23
CA GLN A 137 10.73 -5.45 8.25
C GLN A 137 10.38 -6.83 7.69
N VAL A 138 10.40 -6.99 6.36
CA VAL A 138 10.03 -8.25 5.70
C VAL A 138 11.13 -8.78 4.81
N LYS A 139 11.20 -10.09 4.71
CA LYS A 139 12.19 -10.77 3.86
C LYS A 139 11.78 -10.69 2.38
N HIS A 140 10.51 -10.86 2.10
CA HIS A 140 9.96 -10.83 0.76
C HIS A 140 8.87 -9.76 0.67
N GLY A 141 9.03 -8.87 -0.30
CA GLY A 141 8.04 -7.84 -0.59
C GLY A 141 6.84 -8.38 -1.38
N LYS A 142 5.78 -7.58 -1.52
CA LYS A 142 4.63 -7.87 -2.38
C LYS A 142 5.11 -8.29 -3.78
N PRO A 143 4.54 -9.32 -4.41
CA PRO A 143 3.29 -9.99 -4.09
C PRO A 143 3.35 -11.10 -3.04
N GLN A 144 4.48 -11.31 -2.34
CA GLN A 144 4.54 -12.28 -1.26
C GLN A 144 3.75 -11.77 -0.05
N PRO A 145 3.14 -12.67 0.76
CA PRO A 145 2.21 -12.29 1.83
C PRO A 145 2.88 -11.73 3.08
N ASP A 146 4.21 -11.78 3.18
CA ASP A 146 5.00 -11.52 4.40
C ASP A 146 4.59 -10.23 5.10
N ALA A 147 4.40 -9.13 4.36
CA ALA A 147 4.09 -7.83 4.94
C ALA A 147 2.69 -7.79 5.59
N TYR A 148 1.68 -8.36 4.94
CA TYR A 148 0.32 -8.41 5.49
C TYR A 148 0.19 -9.41 6.63
N LEU A 149 0.90 -10.53 6.58
CA LEU A 149 1.00 -11.46 7.71
C LEU A 149 1.63 -10.79 8.93
N LEU A 150 2.71 -10.03 8.73
CA LEU A 150 3.35 -9.28 9.81
C LEU A 150 2.42 -8.19 10.37
N GLY A 151 1.73 -7.44 9.51
CA GLY A 151 0.76 -6.43 9.92
C GLY A 151 -0.35 -7.01 10.78
N ALA A 152 -0.93 -8.15 10.36
CA ALA A 152 -1.96 -8.86 11.13
C ALA A 152 -1.41 -9.36 12.48
N GLU A 153 -0.21 -9.94 12.50
CA GLU A 153 0.47 -10.40 13.72
C GLU A 153 0.67 -9.26 14.73
N LEU A 154 1.18 -8.12 14.27
CA LEU A 154 1.42 -6.94 15.11
C LEU A 154 0.13 -6.32 15.66
N LEU A 155 -0.98 -6.41 14.92
CA LEU A 155 -2.31 -6.04 15.42
C LEU A 155 -2.91 -7.09 16.37
N GLY A 156 -2.30 -8.27 16.50
CA GLY A 156 -2.84 -9.38 17.29
C GLY A 156 -4.10 -10.01 16.69
N LEU A 157 -4.25 -9.93 15.37
CA LEU A 157 -5.42 -10.42 14.65
C LEU A 157 -5.09 -11.58 13.72
N PRO A 158 -5.98 -12.57 13.55
CA PRO A 158 -5.81 -13.57 12.49
C PRO A 158 -5.98 -12.90 11.12
N PRO A 159 -5.17 -13.25 10.11
CA PRO A 159 -5.23 -12.65 8.77
C PRO A 159 -6.64 -12.65 8.16
N GLN A 160 -7.41 -13.74 8.35
CA GLN A 160 -8.77 -13.91 7.82
C GLN A 160 -9.79 -12.92 8.43
N MET A 161 -9.40 -12.23 9.50
CA MET A 161 -10.22 -11.18 10.13
C MET A 161 -9.67 -9.78 9.87
N CYS A 162 -8.70 -9.64 8.97
CA CYS A 162 -8.16 -8.36 8.52
C CYS A 162 -8.68 -8.04 7.11
N LEU A 163 -9.07 -6.80 6.88
CA LEU A 163 -9.36 -6.27 5.55
C LEU A 163 -8.14 -5.51 5.04
N VAL A 164 -7.49 -6.04 4.01
CA VAL A 164 -6.46 -5.35 3.24
C VAL A 164 -7.13 -4.36 2.31
N VAL A 165 -6.59 -3.14 2.23
CA VAL A 165 -7.02 -2.11 1.28
C VAL A 165 -5.83 -1.75 0.40
N GLU A 166 -5.97 -1.89 -0.92
CA GLU A 166 -4.88 -1.88 -1.90
C GLU A 166 -5.29 -1.30 -3.26
N ASP A 167 -4.35 -0.64 -3.93
CA ASP A 167 -4.53 -0.07 -5.26
C ASP A 167 -3.70 -0.78 -6.35
N ALA A 168 -2.73 -1.62 -5.96
CA ALA A 168 -1.79 -2.25 -6.87
C ALA A 168 -1.96 -3.77 -6.94
N GLN A 169 -1.83 -4.34 -8.15
CA GLN A 169 -1.95 -5.78 -8.39
C GLN A 169 -1.07 -6.62 -7.45
N ALA A 170 0.20 -6.22 -7.27
CA ALA A 170 1.12 -6.96 -6.40
C ALA A 170 0.66 -6.99 -4.94
N GLY A 171 0.05 -5.91 -4.45
CA GLY A 171 -0.47 -5.84 -3.10
C GLY A 171 -1.78 -6.62 -2.94
N ILE A 172 -2.67 -6.58 -3.92
CA ILE A 172 -3.88 -7.41 -3.95
C ILE A 172 -3.50 -8.90 -3.88
N GLN A 173 -2.55 -9.34 -4.72
CA GLN A 173 -2.02 -10.70 -4.68
C GLN A 173 -1.46 -11.08 -3.30
N ALA A 174 -0.71 -10.15 -2.68
CA ALA A 174 -0.16 -10.37 -1.34
C ALA A 174 -1.26 -10.50 -0.26
N GLY A 175 -2.32 -9.69 -0.32
CA GLY A 175 -3.47 -9.77 0.58
C GLY A 175 -4.22 -11.09 0.45
N ILE A 176 -4.51 -11.52 -0.79
CA ILE A 176 -5.13 -12.82 -1.10
C ILE A 176 -4.24 -13.96 -0.58
N ALA A 177 -2.93 -13.92 -0.89
CA ALA A 177 -1.98 -14.94 -0.46
C ALA A 177 -1.82 -15.02 1.07
N ALA A 178 -2.01 -13.91 1.78
CA ALA A 178 -2.05 -13.87 3.24
C ALA A 178 -3.34 -14.46 3.83
N GLY A 179 -4.35 -14.74 3.00
CA GLY A 179 -5.66 -15.19 3.44
C GLY A 179 -6.51 -14.09 4.08
N CYS A 180 -6.23 -12.83 3.77
CA CYS A 180 -7.01 -11.69 4.22
C CYS A 180 -8.25 -11.48 3.35
N LEU A 181 -9.23 -10.72 3.86
CA LEU A 181 -10.22 -10.04 3.04
C LEU A 181 -9.53 -8.91 2.27
N VAL A 182 -9.99 -8.59 1.07
CA VAL A 182 -9.34 -7.58 0.23
C VAL A 182 -10.34 -6.61 -0.37
N ALA A 183 -10.07 -5.33 -0.23
CA ALA A 183 -10.72 -4.23 -0.94
C ALA A 183 -9.71 -3.60 -1.92
N ALA A 184 -9.99 -3.72 -3.21
CA ALA A 184 -9.24 -3.05 -4.26
C ALA A 184 -9.79 -1.64 -4.48
N VAL A 185 -8.92 -0.62 -4.44
CA VAL A 185 -9.30 0.79 -4.62
C VAL A 185 -8.59 1.39 -5.82
N ASN A 186 -9.35 2.07 -6.69
CA ASN A 186 -8.81 2.77 -7.87
C ASN A 186 -7.91 1.90 -8.78
N VAL A 187 -8.22 0.63 -8.90
CA VAL A 187 -7.47 -0.36 -9.71
C VAL A 187 -8.02 -0.38 -11.14
N PRO A 188 -7.19 -0.58 -12.18
CA PRO A 188 -7.67 -0.78 -13.55
C PRO A 188 -8.65 -1.95 -13.65
N ALA A 189 -9.74 -1.75 -14.41
CA ALA A 189 -10.83 -2.73 -14.49
C ALA A 189 -10.42 -4.09 -15.09
N GLU A 190 -9.32 -4.13 -15.83
CA GLU A 190 -8.73 -5.34 -16.42
C GLU A 190 -7.83 -6.13 -15.48
N THR A 191 -7.65 -5.69 -14.23
CA THR A 191 -6.83 -6.42 -13.25
C THR A 191 -7.46 -7.76 -12.92
N PRO A 192 -6.79 -8.89 -13.18
CA PRO A 192 -7.39 -10.22 -13.07
C PRO A 192 -7.90 -10.57 -11.66
N GLU A 193 -7.19 -10.11 -10.63
CA GLU A 193 -7.48 -10.38 -9.22
C GLU A 193 -8.78 -9.77 -8.73
N LEU A 194 -9.39 -8.84 -9.47
CA LEU A 194 -10.67 -8.21 -9.10
C LEU A 194 -11.84 -9.22 -9.00
N LEU A 195 -11.68 -10.41 -9.55
CA LEU A 195 -12.64 -11.50 -9.40
C LEU A 195 -12.54 -12.23 -8.05
N GLU A 196 -11.44 -12.00 -7.31
CA GLU A 196 -11.13 -12.70 -6.06
C GLU A 196 -11.20 -11.78 -4.83
N VAL A 197 -11.44 -10.47 -5.03
CA VAL A 197 -11.52 -9.50 -3.92
C VAL A 197 -12.96 -9.33 -3.41
N ASP A 198 -13.10 -8.88 -2.18
CA ASP A 198 -14.39 -8.67 -1.52
C ASP A 198 -15.06 -7.36 -1.95
N PHE A 199 -14.26 -6.32 -2.25
CA PHE A 199 -14.72 -5.02 -2.73
C PHE A 199 -13.87 -4.48 -3.87
N VAL A 200 -14.52 -3.81 -4.82
CA VAL A 200 -13.87 -2.99 -5.86
C VAL A 200 -14.40 -1.57 -5.72
N LEU A 201 -13.52 -0.65 -5.34
CA LEU A 201 -13.86 0.71 -4.95
C LEU A 201 -13.23 1.72 -5.92
N SER A 202 -13.92 2.80 -6.20
CA SER A 202 -13.35 3.96 -6.89
C SER A 202 -12.56 4.87 -5.93
N THR A 203 -13.03 4.99 -4.69
CA THR A 203 -12.42 5.80 -3.61
C THR A 203 -12.70 5.17 -2.25
N LEU A 204 -11.97 5.59 -1.22
CA LEU A 204 -12.19 5.11 0.15
C LEU A 204 -13.53 5.57 0.75
N ASP A 205 -14.09 6.69 0.26
CA ASP A 205 -15.43 7.19 0.66
C ASP A 205 -16.56 6.20 0.38
N ALA A 206 -16.32 5.22 -0.51
CA ALA A 206 -17.29 4.18 -0.82
C ALA A 206 -17.43 3.14 0.31
N LEU A 207 -16.47 3.05 1.25
CA LEU A 207 -16.56 2.15 2.39
C LEU A 207 -17.43 2.73 3.50
N ARG A 208 -18.32 1.89 4.04
CA ARG A 208 -19.02 2.11 5.30
C ARG A 208 -18.52 1.11 6.32
N VAL A 209 -18.13 1.61 7.48
CA VAL A 209 -17.53 0.83 8.56
C VAL A 209 -18.35 1.02 9.82
N GLU A 210 -18.88 -0.06 10.38
CA GLU A 210 -19.68 -0.07 11.59
C GLU A 210 -19.10 -1.07 12.59
N LYS A 211 -18.74 -0.61 13.80
CA LYS A 211 -18.29 -1.50 14.87
C LYS A 211 -19.48 -2.15 15.55
N LEU A 212 -19.44 -3.47 15.65
CA LEU A 212 -20.45 -4.29 16.32
C LEU A 212 -20.09 -4.52 17.80
N PRO A 213 -21.08 -4.89 18.65
CA PRO A 213 -20.86 -5.07 20.10
C PRO A 213 -19.82 -6.12 20.50
N ASP A 214 -19.56 -7.11 19.63
CA ASP A 214 -18.59 -8.21 19.84
C ASP A 214 -17.17 -7.89 19.33
N ASN A 215 -16.87 -6.61 19.09
CA ASN A 215 -15.63 -6.13 18.45
C ASN A 215 -15.42 -6.63 17.01
N GLN A 216 -16.42 -7.16 16.38
CA GLN A 216 -16.43 -7.32 14.93
C GLN A 216 -16.73 -5.97 14.26
N VAL A 217 -16.35 -5.88 13.01
CA VAL A 217 -16.57 -4.70 12.18
C VAL A 217 -17.32 -5.14 10.94
N ASN A 218 -18.51 -4.60 10.74
CA ASN A 218 -19.27 -4.77 9.52
C ASN A 218 -18.80 -3.73 8.51
N VAL A 219 -18.32 -4.20 7.37
CA VAL A 219 -17.88 -3.35 6.26
C VAL A 219 -18.81 -3.57 5.08
N THR A 220 -19.32 -2.47 4.53
CA THR A 220 -20.18 -2.47 3.34
C THR A 220 -19.70 -1.42 2.34
N GLN A 221 -20.12 -1.57 1.09
CA GLN A 221 -19.85 -0.59 0.04
C GLN A 221 -21.12 0.22 -0.24
N ASN A 222 -20.97 1.55 -0.35
CA ASN A 222 -22.06 2.43 -0.82
C ASN A 222 -22.38 2.10 -2.28
N ALA A 223 -23.67 2.09 -2.61
CA ALA A 223 -24.14 1.93 -3.98
C ALA A 223 -23.78 3.13 -4.87
#